data_f02292945f50f51afa2d7828565a6d29
#
_entry.id   f02292945f50f51afa2d7828565a6d29
#
_cell.length_a   1.000
_cell.length_b   1.000
_cell.length_c   1.000
_cell.angle_alpha   90.00
_cell.angle_beta   90.00
_cell.angle_gamma   90.00
#
_symmetry.space_group_name_H-M   'P 1'
#
loop_
_entity.id
_entity.type
_entity.pdbx_description
1 polymer ?
#
loop_
_entity_poly.entity_id
_entity_poly.type
_entity_poly.pdbx_seq_one_letter_code
_entity_poly.pdbx_strand_id
1 'polypeptide(L)'
;GSEMCIRDSFSSLFPKHPYGTQTVLGTQENLKNPSITNIKNYYKQWYVPNNMAICMSGDLDPDETIALIDKYFGGLKPNPELPKLNLPKEDPITAPVVKEVLGPDAESVALAWRFPGLASKDFEVLQVVSQVLYNGKAGLIDLDLNQQQKVLNSYGYPMGLADYSAFILGGLPK
;
A
#
# COMPACT_ATOMS: atom_id res chain seq x y z
N GLY A 1 5.56 6.23 16.94
CA GLY A 1 6.57 5.20 16.68
C GLY A 1 6.38 4.52 15.35
N SER A 2 5.56 3.49 15.25
CA SER A 2 5.41 2.67 14.02
C SER A 2 4.96 3.45 12.77
N GLU A 3 4.07 4.42 12.90
CA GLU A 3 3.62 5.24 11.77
C GLU A 3 4.72 6.15 11.20
N MET A 4 5.63 6.66 12.02
CA MET A 4 6.78 7.42 11.55
C MET A 4 7.75 6.54 10.76
N CYS A 5 8.06 5.35 11.24
CA CYS A 5 8.94 4.42 10.54
C CYS A 5 8.37 4.01 9.17
N ILE A 6 7.07 3.73 9.08
CA ILE A 6 6.41 3.39 7.82
C ILE A 6 6.48 4.58 6.86
N ARG A 7 6.15 5.78 7.31
CA ARG A 7 6.19 7.00 6.50
C ARG A 7 7.60 7.28 5.98
N ASP A 8 8.62 7.15 6.82
CA ASP A 8 10.00 7.44 6.45
C ASP A 8 10.57 6.37 5.50
N SER A 9 10.18 5.11 5.66
CA SER A 9 10.50 4.04 4.71
C SER A 9 9.87 4.30 3.35
N PHE A 10 8.57 4.62 3.32
CA PHE A 10 7.87 4.92 2.07
C PHE A 10 8.40 6.18 1.39
N SER A 11 8.68 7.24 2.13
CA SER A 11 9.28 8.46 1.56
C SER A 11 10.67 8.23 0.97
N SER A 12 11.41 7.27 1.50
CA SER A 12 12.73 6.88 0.97
C SER A 12 12.62 5.98 -0.27
N LEU A 13 11.65 5.06 -0.30
CA LEU A 13 11.40 4.20 -1.44
C LEU A 13 10.73 4.94 -2.61
N PHE A 14 9.87 5.92 -2.32
CA PHE A 14 9.03 6.60 -3.29
C PHE A 14 9.11 8.13 -3.14
N PRO A 15 10.29 8.74 -3.35
CA PRO A 15 10.49 10.17 -3.13
C PRO A 15 9.70 11.08 -4.08
N LYS A 16 9.25 10.58 -5.23
CA LYS A 16 8.48 11.33 -6.23
C LYS A 16 7.02 10.89 -6.31
N HIS A 17 6.76 9.61 -6.09
CA HIS A 17 5.44 9.02 -6.24
C HIS A 17 4.55 9.33 -5.02
N PRO A 18 3.22 9.45 -5.18
CA PRO A 18 2.27 9.66 -4.07
C PRO A 18 2.41 8.66 -2.92
N TYR A 19 2.87 7.45 -3.17
CA TYR A 19 3.09 6.46 -2.11
C TYR A 19 4.05 6.94 -1.01
N GLY A 20 5.03 7.77 -1.33
CA GLY A 20 5.98 8.31 -0.37
C GLY A 20 5.77 9.78 -0.04
N THR A 21 5.10 10.54 -0.93
CA THR A 21 4.89 11.99 -0.75
C THR A 21 3.57 12.34 -0.07
N GLN A 22 2.62 11.39 -0.05
CA GLN A 22 1.29 11.59 0.52
C GLN A 22 0.96 10.45 1.49
N THR A 23 0.18 10.76 2.51
CA THR A 23 -0.39 9.75 3.41
C THR A 23 -1.87 9.57 3.10
N VAL A 24 -2.40 8.36 3.28
CA VAL A 24 -3.82 8.06 3.04
C VAL A 24 -4.74 8.97 3.85
N LEU A 25 -4.37 9.24 5.10
CA LEU A 25 -5.16 10.08 6.01
C LEU A 25 -4.86 11.58 5.85
N GLY A 26 -3.84 11.96 5.08
CA GLY A 26 -3.37 13.33 5.02
C GLY A 26 -2.56 13.75 6.26
N THR A 27 -2.24 15.02 6.33
CA THR A 27 -1.53 15.60 7.47
C THR A 27 -2.51 16.11 8.52
N GLN A 28 -2.04 16.28 9.76
CA GLN A 28 -2.84 16.89 10.84
C GLN A 28 -3.40 18.26 10.42
N GLU A 29 -2.66 19.04 9.65
CA GLU A 29 -3.08 20.35 9.15
C GLU A 29 -4.25 20.24 8.19
N ASN A 30 -4.21 19.27 7.27
CA ASN A 30 -5.31 19.00 6.33
C ASN A 30 -6.59 18.55 7.05
N LEU A 31 -6.46 17.87 8.19
CA LEU A 31 -7.61 17.38 8.98
C LEU A 31 -8.22 18.45 9.89
N LYS A 32 -7.41 19.41 10.37
CA LYS A 32 -7.91 20.47 11.26
C LYS A 32 -8.89 21.43 10.58
N ASN A 33 -8.69 21.68 9.28
CA ASN A 33 -9.48 22.68 8.57
C ASN A 33 -9.87 22.19 7.14
N PRO A 34 -10.71 21.14 7.04
CA PRO A 34 -11.09 20.57 5.75
C PRO A 34 -12.01 21.52 4.98
N SER A 35 -11.73 21.72 3.70
CA SER A 35 -12.60 22.46 2.80
C SER A 35 -13.77 21.59 2.33
N ILE A 36 -14.98 21.88 2.79
CA ILE A 36 -16.20 21.19 2.35
C ILE A 36 -16.41 21.33 0.83
N THR A 37 -16.04 22.48 0.27
CA THR A 37 -16.11 22.71 -1.18
C THR A 37 -15.21 21.76 -1.94
N ASN A 38 -13.96 21.58 -1.49
CA ASN A 38 -13.02 20.65 -2.11
C ASN A 38 -13.50 19.20 -2.01
N ILE A 39 -14.04 18.80 -0.87
CA ILE A 39 -14.62 17.47 -0.68
C ILE A 39 -15.78 17.23 -1.64
N LYS A 40 -16.71 18.19 -1.76
CA LYS A 40 -17.84 18.08 -2.70
C LYS A 40 -17.38 18.04 -4.15
N ASN A 41 -16.37 18.82 -4.52
CA ASN A 41 -15.83 18.83 -5.88
C ASN A 41 -15.14 17.49 -6.21
N TYR A 42 -14.33 16.97 -5.26
CA TYR A 42 -13.72 15.67 -5.38
C TYR A 42 -14.78 14.56 -5.57
N TYR A 43 -15.82 14.56 -4.72
CA TYR A 43 -16.90 13.59 -4.83
C TYR A 43 -17.58 13.64 -6.19
N LYS A 44 -17.98 14.84 -6.67
CA LYS A 44 -18.61 15.01 -7.98
C LYS A 44 -17.75 14.56 -9.16
N GLN A 45 -16.44 14.71 -9.03
CA GLN A 45 -15.50 14.36 -10.09
C GLN A 45 -15.25 12.85 -10.18
N TRP A 46 -15.11 12.17 -9.06
CA TRP A 46 -14.59 10.80 -8.99
C TRP A 46 -15.65 9.73 -8.72
N TYR A 47 -16.76 10.09 -8.03
CA TYR A 47 -17.86 9.16 -7.73
C TYR A 47 -18.90 9.18 -8.84
N VAL A 48 -18.51 8.64 -9.98
CA VAL A 48 -19.30 8.62 -11.23
C VAL A 48 -19.31 7.20 -11.80
N PRO A 49 -20.37 6.79 -12.56
CA PRO A 49 -20.53 5.41 -13.00
C PRO A 49 -19.35 4.84 -13.78
N ASN A 50 -18.69 5.66 -14.60
CA ASN A 50 -17.52 5.25 -15.37
C ASN A 50 -16.22 5.16 -14.56
N ASN A 51 -16.28 5.36 -13.24
CA ASN A 51 -15.19 5.18 -12.28
C ASN A 51 -15.58 4.31 -11.08
N MET A 52 -16.72 3.63 -11.15
CA MET A 52 -17.25 2.82 -10.06
C MET A 52 -17.55 1.41 -10.55
N ALA A 53 -17.40 0.43 -9.67
CA ALA A 53 -17.87 -0.93 -9.87
C ALA A 53 -18.64 -1.38 -8.63
N ILE A 54 -19.70 -2.13 -8.83
CA ILE A 54 -20.51 -2.73 -7.76
C ILE A 54 -20.27 -4.23 -7.81
N CYS A 55 -19.72 -4.80 -6.75
CA CYS A 55 -19.56 -6.25 -6.58
C CYS A 55 -20.39 -6.69 -5.38
N MET A 56 -21.27 -7.67 -5.59
CA MET A 56 -22.10 -8.24 -4.53
C MET A 56 -21.90 -9.75 -4.49
N SER A 57 -21.83 -10.29 -3.28
CA SER A 57 -21.71 -11.73 -3.04
C SER A 57 -22.59 -12.11 -1.86
N GLY A 58 -23.31 -13.22 -1.97
CA GLY A 58 -24.23 -13.71 -0.94
C GLY A 58 -25.34 -14.56 -1.53
N ASP A 59 -26.36 -14.82 -0.74
CA ASP A 59 -27.61 -15.47 -1.19
C ASP A 59 -28.47 -14.41 -1.88
N LEU A 60 -28.24 -14.20 -3.18
CA LEU A 60 -28.83 -13.14 -3.98
C LEU A 60 -29.49 -13.75 -5.24
N ASP A 61 -30.67 -13.23 -5.60
CA ASP A 61 -31.18 -13.39 -6.95
C ASP A 61 -30.50 -12.37 -7.86
N PRO A 62 -29.78 -12.78 -8.93
CA PRO A 62 -29.05 -11.86 -9.79
C PRO A 62 -29.96 -10.85 -10.50
N ASP A 63 -31.11 -11.27 -11.01
CA ASP A 63 -31.98 -10.42 -11.80
C ASP A 63 -32.66 -9.35 -10.93
N GLU A 64 -33.15 -9.73 -9.76
CA GLU A 64 -33.73 -8.80 -8.80
C GLU A 64 -32.66 -7.82 -8.29
N THR A 65 -31.43 -8.32 -8.05
CA THR A 65 -30.32 -7.49 -7.58
C THR A 65 -29.90 -6.46 -8.63
N ILE A 66 -29.79 -6.87 -9.90
CA ILE A 66 -29.48 -5.96 -11.02
C ILE A 66 -30.57 -4.91 -11.18
N ALA A 67 -31.86 -5.30 -11.13
CA ALA A 67 -32.98 -4.37 -11.19
C ALA A 67 -32.94 -3.33 -10.04
N LEU A 68 -32.55 -3.77 -8.84
CA LEU A 68 -32.39 -2.90 -7.69
C LEU A 68 -31.22 -1.92 -7.86
N ILE A 69 -30.08 -2.39 -8.37
CA ILE A 69 -28.92 -1.56 -8.67
C ILE A 69 -29.29 -0.50 -9.73
N ASP A 70 -29.96 -0.93 -10.81
CA ASP A 70 -30.38 0.01 -11.89
C ASP A 70 -31.36 1.07 -11.34
N LYS A 71 -32.28 0.69 -10.49
CA LYS A 71 -33.21 1.62 -9.85
C LYS A 71 -32.50 2.74 -9.07
N TYR A 72 -31.42 2.44 -8.36
CA TYR A 72 -30.72 3.42 -7.53
C TYR A 72 -29.55 4.11 -8.21
N PHE A 73 -28.87 3.45 -9.14
CA PHE A 73 -27.66 3.95 -9.77
C PHE A 73 -27.83 4.29 -11.25
N GLY A 74 -28.84 3.72 -11.93
CA GLY A 74 -29.06 3.94 -13.37
C GLY A 74 -29.30 5.41 -13.78
N GLY A 75 -29.72 6.26 -12.82
CA GLY A 75 -29.88 7.71 -13.06
C GLY A 75 -28.60 8.51 -12.99
N LEU A 76 -27.49 7.93 -12.55
CA LEU A 76 -26.20 8.61 -12.47
C LEU A 76 -25.60 8.83 -13.86
N LYS A 77 -24.97 10.00 -14.08
CA LYS A 77 -24.35 10.34 -15.34
C LYS A 77 -22.84 10.11 -15.28
N PRO A 78 -22.24 9.51 -16.33
CA PRO A 78 -20.80 9.38 -16.42
C PRO A 78 -20.13 10.75 -16.55
N ASN A 79 -18.89 10.86 -16.07
CA ASN A 79 -18.04 12.01 -16.29
C ASN A 79 -17.14 11.76 -17.51
N PRO A 80 -17.40 12.38 -18.68
CA PRO A 80 -16.55 12.18 -19.86
C PRO A 80 -15.16 12.80 -19.71
N GLU A 81 -15.01 13.74 -18.78
CA GLU A 81 -13.74 14.43 -18.49
C GLU A 81 -13.03 13.86 -17.24
N LEU A 82 -13.26 12.58 -16.95
CA LEU A 82 -12.58 11.94 -15.82
C LEU A 82 -11.06 12.02 -16.00
N PRO A 83 -10.33 12.68 -15.08
CA PRO A 83 -8.90 12.85 -15.24
C PRO A 83 -8.16 11.51 -15.24
N LYS A 84 -7.23 11.36 -16.18
CA LYS A 84 -6.27 10.24 -16.13
C LYS A 84 -5.18 10.58 -15.13
N LEU A 85 -4.96 9.69 -14.16
CA LEU A 85 -3.86 9.82 -13.23
C LEU A 85 -2.54 9.60 -14.00
N ASN A 86 -1.73 10.65 -14.09
CA ASN A 86 -0.39 10.58 -14.63
C ASN A 86 0.59 10.73 -13.47
N LEU A 87 0.89 9.62 -12.81
CA LEU A 87 1.74 9.63 -11.62
C LEU A 87 3.23 9.67 -12.02
N PRO A 88 4.06 10.41 -11.28
CA PRO A 88 5.48 10.49 -11.55
C PRO A 88 6.13 9.12 -11.37
N LYS A 89 7.03 8.78 -12.29
CA LYS A 89 7.85 7.57 -12.16
C LYS A 89 9.04 7.82 -11.26
N GLU A 90 9.40 6.81 -10.52
CA GLU A 90 10.58 6.82 -9.68
C GLU A 90 11.86 6.52 -10.47
N ASP A 91 12.94 7.21 -10.12
CA ASP A 91 14.26 6.87 -10.65
C ASP A 91 14.79 5.57 -10.03
N PRO A 92 15.68 4.83 -10.72
CA PRO A 92 16.35 3.68 -10.13
C PRO A 92 17.09 4.03 -8.84
N ILE A 93 17.00 3.17 -7.83
CA ILE A 93 17.80 3.28 -6.61
C ILE A 93 19.19 2.74 -6.92
N THR A 94 20.19 3.60 -6.96
CA THR A 94 21.57 3.25 -7.33
C THR A 94 22.51 3.06 -6.15
N ALA A 95 22.08 3.48 -4.96
CA ALA A 95 22.85 3.33 -3.72
C ALA A 95 21.89 3.14 -2.53
N PRO A 96 22.33 2.47 -1.45
CA PRO A 96 21.53 2.37 -0.23
C PRO A 96 21.21 3.75 0.36
N VAL A 97 19.96 3.93 0.77
CA VAL A 97 19.51 5.10 1.53
C VAL A 97 19.36 4.67 2.98
N VAL A 98 20.15 5.23 3.87
CA VAL A 98 20.09 4.92 5.30
C VAL A 98 19.33 6.01 6.02
N LYS A 99 18.37 5.65 6.84
CA LYS A 99 17.61 6.53 7.72
C LYS A 99 17.67 5.98 9.13
N GLU A 100 17.94 6.88 10.07
CA GLU A 100 17.88 6.59 11.49
C GLU A 100 16.80 7.47 12.12
N VAL A 101 15.91 6.84 12.87
CA VAL A 101 14.80 7.50 13.54
C VAL A 101 14.89 7.20 15.03
N LEU A 102 15.08 8.24 15.83
CA LEU A 102 15.10 8.12 17.28
C LEU A 102 13.69 8.24 17.84
N GLY A 103 13.31 7.32 18.71
CA GLY A 103 12.00 7.26 19.33
C GLY A 103 12.03 6.52 20.66
N PRO A 104 10.92 6.47 21.38
CA PRO A 104 10.81 5.79 22.66
C PRO A 104 10.61 4.25 22.53
N ASP A 105 10.39 3.75 21.31
CA ASP A 105 10.14 2.33 21.07
C ASP A 105 11.46 1.54 21.06
N ALA A 106 11.35 0.22 21.18
CA ALA A 106 12.49 -0.68 21.08
C ALA A 106 13.18 -0.54 19.71
N GLU A 107 14.48 -0.77 19.70
CA GLU A 107 15.28 -0.73 18.47
C GLU A 107 14.73 -1.72 17.44
N SER A 108 14.67 -1.28 16.20
CA SER A 108 14.24 -2.10 15.06
C SER A 108 15.05 -1.76 13.82
N VAL A 109 15.24 -2.75 12.96
CA VAL A 109 15.90 -2.60 11.67
C VAL A 109 14.94 -3.05 10.59
N ALA A 110 14.82 -2.25 9.52
CA ALA A 110 14.08 -2.61 8.33
C ALA A 110 14.93 -2.36 7.07
N LEU A 111 14.93 -3.34 6.18
CA LEU A 111 15.51 -3.25 4.85
C LEU A 111 14.37 -3.33 3.85
N ALA A 112 14.36 -2.45 2.86
CA ALA A 112 13.30 -2.43 1.86
C ALA A 112 13.86 -2.20 0.46
N TRP A 113 13.28 -2.92 -0.51
CA TRP A 113 13.60 -2.81 -1.93
C TRP A 113 12.33 -2.52 -2.72
N ARG A 114 12.45 -1.69 -3.74
CA ARG A 114 11.36 -1.34 -4.64
C ARG A 114 11.39 -2.21 -5.88
N PHE A 115 10.21 -2.66 -6.30
CA PHE A 115 9.97 -3.48 -7.48
C PHE A 115 8.79 -2.93 -8.30
N PRO A 116 8.57 -3.43 -9.53
CA PRO A 116 7.36 -3.15 -10.29
C PRO A 116 6.09 -3.55 -9.54
N GLY A 117 4.95 -2.97 -9.95
CA GLY A 117 3.67 -3.13 -9.26
C GLY A 117 3.12 -4.55 -9.17
N LEU A 118 2.05 -4.68 -8.41
CA LEU A 118 1.37 -5.94 -8.08
C LEU A 118 1.07 -6.86 -9.27
N ALA A 119 0.76 -6.29 -10.44
CA ALA A 119 0.47 -7.06 -11.65
C ALA A 119 1.72 -7.56 -12.40
N SER A 120 2.92 -7.33 -11.89
CA SER A 120 4.16 -7.75 -12.50
C SER A 120 4.52 -9.19 -12.17
N LYS A 121 5.29 -9.85 -13.07
CA LYS A 121 5.88 -11.16 -12.79
C LYS A 121 6.86 -11.11 -11.61
N ASP A 122 7.52 -9.99 -11.41
CA ASP A 122 8.45 -9.82 -10.29
C ASP A 122 7.73 -9.96 -8.96
N PHE A 123 6.51 -9.44 -8.83
CA PHE A 123 5.73 -9.57 -7.61
C PHE A 123 5.33 -11.02 -7.31
N GLU A 124 4.98 -11.80 -8.34
CA GLU A 124 4.71 -13.24 -8.19
C GLU A 124 5.95 -13.98 -7.67
N VAL A 125 7.13 -13.65 -8.21
CA VAL A 125 8.40 -14.23 -7.74
C VAL A 125 8.69 -13.81 -6.30
N LEU A 126 8.44 -12.55 -5.92
CA LEU A 126 8.64 -12.07 -4.56
C LEU A 126 7.78 -12.80 -3.54
N GLN A 127 6.57 -13.22 -3.91
CA GLN A 127 5.71 -14.04 -3.05
C GLN A 127 6.37 -15.40 -2.75
N VAL A 128 6.96 -16.03 -3.76
CA VAL A 128 7.69 -17.29 -3.57
C VAL A 128 8.96 -17.07 -2.76
N VAL A 129 9.72 -16.02 -3.06
CA VAL A 129 10.93 -15.64 -2.27
C VAL A 129 10.56 -15.43 -0.80
N SER A 130 9.45 -14.75 -0.53
CA SER A 130 8.97 -14.57 0.83
C SER A 130 8.75 -15.90 1.55
N GLN A 131 8.10 -16.87 0.91
CA GLN A 131 7.85 -18.19 1.52
C GLN A 131 9.14 -18.97 1.81
N VAL A 132 10.16 -18.82 0.96
CA VAL A 132 11.49 -19.44 1.18
C VAL A 132 12.22 -18.75 2.33
N LEU A 133 12.15 -17.43 2.42
CA LEU A 133 12.85 -16.66 3.45
C LEU A 133 12.11 -16.68 4.79
N TYR A 134 10.81 -16.46 4.78
CA TYR A 134 9.99 -16.33 5.97
C TYR A 134 8.56 -16.85 5.72
N ASN A 135 8.15 -17.89 6.42
CA ASN A 135 6.81 -18.45 6.38
C ASN A 135 6.24 -18.73 7.78
N GLY A 136 6.92 -18.29 8.81
CA GLY A 136 6.54 -18.47 10.22
C GLY A 136 6.84 -19.85 10.79
N LYS A 137 7.51 -20.74 10.02
CA LYS A 137 7.80 -22.12 10.47
C LYS A 137 9.20 -22.58 10.09
N ALA A 138 9.54 -22.60 8.81
CA ALA A 138 10.73 -23.25 8.27
C ALA A 138 11.39 -22.41 7.15
N GLY A 139 11.09 -21.13 7.03
CA GLY A 139 11.84 -20.23 6.18
C GLY A 139 13.26 -20.03 6.72
N LEU A 140 14.19 -19.62 5.87
CA LEU A 140 15.59 -19.41 6.26
C LEU A 140 15.72 -18.45 7.44
N ILE A 141 14.96 -17.36 7.45
CA ILE A 141 14.91 -16.39 8.54
C ILE A 141 14.32 -17.03 9.80
N ASP A 142 13.29 -17.86 9.64
CA ASP A 142 12.70 -18.58 10.78
C ASP A 142 13.70 -19.52 11.43
N LEU A 143 14.43 -20.31 10.63
CA LEU A 143 15.38 -21.30 11.13
C LEU A 143 16.65 -20.66 11.69
N ASP A 144 17.21 -19.65 11.00
CA ASP A 144 18.53 -19.13 11.31
C ASP A 144 18.51 -17.99 12.34
N LEU A 145 17.40 -17.26 12.45
CA LEU A 145 17.28 -16.12 13.35
C LEU A 145 16.26 -16.36 14.48
N ASN A 146 15.01 -16.66 14.12
CA ASN A 146 13.91 -16.74 15.09
C ASN A 146 14.04 -17.97 16.00
N GLN A 147 14.18 -19.16 15.42
CA GLN A 147 14.28 -20.41 16.21
C GLN A 147 15.57 -20.49 17.00
N GLN A 148 16.67 -19.93 16.48
CA GLN A 148 17.93 -19.85 17.23
C GLN A 148 17.94 -18.69 18.22
N GLN A 149 16.85 -17.93 18.33
CA GLN A 149 16.73 -16.80 19.26
C GLN A 149 17.88 -15.79 19.14
N LYS A 150 18.42 -15.59 17.93
CA LYS A 150 19.47 -14.57 17.69
C LYS A 150 18.92 -13.15 17.73
N VAL A 151 17.65 -13.00 17.47
CA VAL A 151 16.86 -11.75 17.51
C VAL A 151 15.59 -11.97 18.32
N LEU A 152 14.94 -10.91 18.75
CA LEU A 152 13.63 -11.01 19.40
C LEU A 152 12.54 -11.44 18.40
N ASN A 153 12.59 -10.90 17.20
CA ASN A 153 11.71 -11.27 16.09
C ASN A 153 12.34 -10.82 14.77
N SER A 154 12.09 -11.57 13.71
CA SER A 154 12.40 -11.14 12.34
C SER A 154 11.35 -11.64 11.37
N TYR A 155 11.15 -10.92 10.28
CA TYR A 155 10.11 -11.18 9.30
C TYR A 155 10.56 -10.74 7.90
N GLY A 156 9.87 -11.26 6.87
CA GLY A 156 10.06 -10.84 5.49
C GLY A 156 8.78 -11.04 4.68
N TYR A 157 8.35 -10.00 3.97
CA TYR A 157 7.14 -10.07 3.15
C TYR A 157 7.16 -9.10 1.97
N PRO A 158 6.49 -9.44 0.86
CA PRO A 158 6.25 -8.53 -0.23
C PRO A 158 5.02 -7.67 0.06
N MET A 159 5.09 -6.39 -0.24
CA MET A 159 3.95 -5.47 -0.22
C MET A 159 3.61 -5.06 -1.64
N GLY A 160 2.46 -5.48 -2.15
CA GLY A 160 1.99 -5.15 -3.50
C GLY A 160 1.13 -3.90 -3.51
N LEU A 161 1.51 -2.92 -4.34
CA LEU A 161 0.72 -1.74 -4.67
C LEU A 161 0.53 -1.69 -6.20
N ALA A 162 -0.38 -0.86 -6.71
CA ALA A 162 -0.74 -0.86 -8.13
C ALA A 162 0.46 -0.56 -9.05
N ASP A 163 1.19 0.53 -8.80
CA ASP A 163 2.26 1.01 -9.67
C ASP A 163 3.63 0.44 -9.30
N TYR A 164 3.86 0.17 -8.03
CA TYR A 164 5.09 -0.38 -7.49
C TYR A 164 4.79 -1.44 -6.43
N SER A 165 5.79 -2.23 -6.09
CA SER A 165 5.78 -3.09 -4.93
C SER A 165 7.06 -2.90 -4.12
N ALA A 166 7.05 -3.38 -2.90
CA ALA A 166 8.22 -3.41 -2.04
C ALA A 166 8.43 -4.81 -1.48
N PHE A 167 9.68 -5.20 -1.29
CA PHE A 167 10.02 -6.34 -0.45
C PHE A 167 10.66 -5.82 0.82
N ILE A 168 10.15 -6.23 1.96
CA ILE A 168 10.54 -5.71 3.26
C ILE A 168 11.07 -6.88 4.10
N LEU A 169 12.28 -6.71 4.64
CA LEU A 169 12.83 -7.54 5.70
C LEU A 169 12.97 -6.69 6.94
N GLY A 170 12.54 -7.19 8.07
CA GLY A 170 12.64 -6.45 9.30
C GLY A 170 12.92 -7.34 10.51
N GLY A 171 13.34 -6.72 11.60
CA GLY A 171 13.57 -7.43 12.84
C GLY A 171 13.84 -6.51 14.02
N LEU A 172 13.67 -7.08 15.19
CA LEU A 172 13.98 -6.49 16.49
C LEU A 172 15.24 -7.17 17.03
N PRO A 173 16.35 -6.47 17.19
CA PRO A 173 17.53 -7.00 17.84
C PRO A 173 17.27 -7.34 19.31
N LYS A 174 18.22 -8.07 19.93
CA LYS A 174 18.19 -8.35 21.38
C LYS A 174 18.76 -7.20 22.17
#